data_20212359cbc38f2ba70f471ce91a42d0
#
_entry.id   20212359cbc38f2ba70f471ce91a42d0
#
_cell.length_a   1.000
_cell.length_b   1.000
_cell.length_c   1.000
_cell.angle_alpha   90.00
_cell.angle_beta   90.00
_cell.angle_gamma   90.00
#
_symmetry.space_group_name_H-M   'P 1'
#
loop_
_entity.id
_entity.type
_entity.pdbx_description
1 polymer ?
#
loop_
_entity_poly.entity_id
_entity_poly.type
_entity_poly.pdbx_seq_one_letter_code
_entity_poly.pdbx_strand_id
1 'polypeptide(L)'
;GVFDIEIPNKEDNRVSTTLAQQLALYVVIYSPVQMACDLPENYENQPAFQFIRDVGVDWDKTHVLNGEVGDYVTIARKERKTGNWFVGGITDENAREVSINFDFMDDGVEYEAAIYKDAEGAHYENNPTAISIEEINISKGSALTVQLAEGGGFAISLIKKK
;
A
#
# COMPACT_ATOMS: atom_id res chain seq x y z
N GLY A 1 -3.98 14.98 -9.69
CA GLY A 1 -3.69 14.29 -8.47
C GLY A 1 -2.25 13.88 -8.34
N VAL A 2 -1.98 13.17 -7.28
CA VAL A 2 -0.61 12.77 -6.95
C VAL A 2 0.02 11.92 -8.04
N PHE A 3 -0.77 11.10 -8.68
CA PHE A 3 -0.27 10.20 -9.69
C PHE A 3 -0.14 10.81 -11.07
N ASP A 4 -0.71 11.98 -11.26
CA ASP A 4 -0.73 12.61 -12.57
C ASP A 4 0.33 13.69 -12.74
N ILE A 5 0.96 14.03 -11.68
CA ILE A 5 1.93 15.12 -11.68
C ILE A 5 3.12 14.83 -12.55
N GLU A 6 3.46 13.57 -12.60
CA GLU A 6 4.61 13.10 -13.33
C GLU A 6 4.38 13.00 -14.82
N ILE A 7 3.27 13.48 -15.32
CA ILE A 7 2.93 13.25 -16.70
C ILE A 7 2.95 14.53 -17.54
N PRO A 8 4.11 15.09 -17.73
CA PRO A 8 4.23 16.25 -18.60
C PRO A 8 4.22 15.87 -20.07
N ASN A 9 4.49 14.63 -20.37
CA ASN A 9 4.60 14.14 -21.73
C ASN A 9 3.77 12.87 -21.88
N LYS A 10 2.81 12.90 -22.77
CA LYS A 10 1.90 11.79 -22.96
C LYS A 10 2.55 10.51 -23.47
N GLU A 11 3.65 10.62 -24.12
CA GLU A 11 4.36 9.46 -24.63
C GLU A 11 5.08 8.71 -23.51
N ASP A 12 5.48 9.47 -22.49
CA ASP A 12 6.15 8.92 -21.32
C ASP A 12 5.23 8.92 -20.13
N ASN A 13 3.96 8.90 -20.41
CA ASN A 13 2.91 9.08 -19.45
C ASN A 13 2.71 7.87 -18.57
N ARG A 14 3.79 7.31 -18.06
CA ARG A 14 3.75 6.19 -17.13
C ARG A 14 4.30 6.62 -15.79
N VAL A 15 3.55 6.25 -14.77
CA VAL A 15 4.07 6.33 -13.43
C VAL A 15 5.20 5.31 -13.36
N SER A 16 6.37 5.72 -12.87
CA SER A 16 7.52 4.83 -12.77
C SER A 16 7.44 3.95 -11.52
N THR A 17 6.29 3.36 -11.30
CA THR A 17 6.03 2.52 -10.14
C THR A 17 5.06 1.41 -10.49
N THR A 18 5.04 0.36 -9.68
CA THR A 18 4.05 -0.70 -9.85
C THR A 18 2.69 -0.27 -9.31
N LEU A 19 1.65 -0.99 -9.69
CA LEU A 19 0.31 -0.75 -9.18
C LEU A 19 0.27 -0.90 -7.66
N ALA A 20 0.96 -1.90 -7.12
CA ALA A 20 1.00 -2.10 -5.67
C ALA A 20 1.63 -0.90 -4.95
N GLN A 21 2.66 -0.30 -5.52
CA GLN A 21 3.23 0.92 -4.94
C GLN A 21 2.23 2.07 -4.99
N GLN A 22 1.47 2.20 -6.06
CA GLN A 22 0.45 3.25 -6.15
C GLN A 22 -0.59 3.11 -5.05
N LEU A 23 -1.01 1.89 -4.75
CA LEU A 23 -1.92 1.66 -3.62
C LEU A 23 -1.26 2.05 -2.29
N ALA A 24 0.00 1.70 -2.12
CA ALA A 24 0.73 2.03 -0.91
C ALA A 24 0.82 3.53 -0.66
N LEU A 25 0.87 4.32 -1.72
CA LEU A 25 0.96 5.77 -1.60
C LEU A 25 -0.25 6.38 -0.89
N TYR A 26 -1.40 5.73 -0.94
CA TYR A 26 -2.57 6.19 -0.19
C TYR A 26 -2.34 6.16 1.32
N VAL A 27 -1.41 5.37 1.78
CA VAL A 27 -1.05 5.30 3.20
C VAL A 27 0.20 6.15 3.48
N VAL A 28 1.19 6.08 2.59
CA VAL A 28 2.48 6.72 2.80
C VAL A 28 2.37 8.24 2.71
N ILE A 29 1.58 8.74 1.78
CA ILE A 29 1.43 10.19 1.58
C ILE A 29 0.21 10.68 2.37
N TYR A 30 0.44 11.67 3.23
CA TYR A 30 -0.62 12.25 4.03
C TYR A 30 -1.37 13.32 3.23
N SER A 31 -2.26 12.87 2.34
CA SER A 31 -3.18 13.77 1.63
C SER A 31 -4.24 12.95 0.89
N PRO A 32 -5.00 12.12 1.60
CA PRO A 32 -5.86 11.12 0.96
C PRO A 32 -7.01 11.71 0.15
N VAL A 33 -7.49 12.88 0.51
CA VAL A 33 -8.64 13.48 -0.18
C VAL A 33 -8.34 13.73 -1.65
N GLN A 34 -7.15 14.22 -1.94
CA GLN A 34 -6.75 14.51 -3.31
C GLN A 34 -6.55 13.24 -4.13
N MET A 35 -6.03 12.21 -3.49
CA MET A 35 -5.77 10.94 -4.15
C MET A 35 -7.06 10.25 -4.58
N ALA A 36 -8.09 10.32 -3.77
CA ALA A 36 -9.35 9.65 -4.05
C ALA A 36 -10.03 10.17 -5.32
N CYS A 37 -9.71 11.37 -5.74
CA CYS A 37 -10.31 11.97 -6.92
C CYS A 37 -9.66 11.52 -8.24
N ASP A 38 -8.57 10.81 -8.17
CA ASP A 38 -7.77 10.48 -9.33
C ASP A 38 -7.90 9.04 -9.81
N LEU A 39 -8.90 8.33 -9.33
CA LEU A 39 -9.13 6.96 -9.76
C LEU A 39 -9.52 6.92 -11.23
N PRO A 40 -8.74 6.24 -12.07
CA PRO A 40 -9.13 6.07 -13.47
C PRO A 40 -10.40 5.23 -13.55
N GLU A 41 -11.35 5.64 -14.38
CA GLU A 41 -12.62 4.95 -14.52
C GLU A 41 -12.48 3.49 -14.94
N ASN A 42 -11.51 3.21 -15.79
CA ASN A 42 -11.28 1.85 -16.28
C ASN A 42 -10.75 0.89 -15.22
N TYR A 43 -10.44 1.38 -14.03
CA TYR A 43 -9.95 0.54 -12.94
C TYR A 43 -11.01 0.19 -11.91
N GLU A 44 -12.21 0.73 -12.04
CA GLU A 44 -13.27 0.56 -11.05
C GLU A 44 -13.58 -0.88 -10.69
N ASN A 45 -13.47 -1.78 -11.65
CA ASN A 45 -13.83 -3.18 -11.48
C ASN A 45 -12.64 -4.07 -11.13
N GLN A 46 -11.44 -3.52 -10.97
CA GLN A 46 -10.29 -4.33 -10.62
C GLN A 46 -10.24 -4.59 -9.12
N PRO A 47 -10.02 -5.85 -8.71
CA PRO A 47 -9.97 -6.19 -7.28
C PRO A 47 -8.94 -5.38 -6.49
N ALA A 48 -7.85 -4.99 -7.12
CA ALA A 48 -6.82 -4.18 -6.48
C ALA A 48 -7.36 -2.86 -5.96
N PHE A 49 -8.37 -2.30 -6.60
CA PHE A 49 -8.90 -1.01 -6.19
C PHE A 49 -9.85 -1.08 -5.01
N GLN A 50 -10.14 -2.29 -4.52
CA GLN A 50 -10.86 -2.43 -3.26
C GLN A 50 -10.08 -1.75 -2.12
N PHE A 51 -8.77 -1.78 -2.18
CA PHE A 51 -7.95 -1.10 -1.18
C PHE A 51 -8.28 0.39 -1.10
N ILE A 52 -8.45 1.04 -2.24
CA ILE A 52 -8.75 2.47 -2.28
C ILE A 52 -10.10 2.77 -1.66
N ARG A 53 -11.05 1.86 -1.83
CA ARG A 53 -12.38 2.01 -1.21
C ARG A 53 -12.32 1.82 0.30
N ASP A 54 -11.42 0.96 0.76
CA ASP A 54 -11.32 0.62 2.18
C ASP A 54 -10.45 1.57 2.97
N VAL A 55 -9.44 2.18 2.34
CA VAL A 55 -8.45 2.97 3.04
C VAL A 55 -9.08 4.17 3.73
N GLY A 56 -8.65 4.41 4.95
CA GLY A 56 -9.16 5.51 5.75
C GLY A 56 -8.63 6.87 5.30
N VAL A 57 -9.29 7.92 5.76
CA VAL A 57 -8.91 9.30 5.44
C VAL A 57 -8.67 10.15 6.70
N ASP A 58 -9.04 9.66 7.86
CA ASP A 58 -8.86 10.36 9.14
C ASP A 58 -8.02 9.49 10.06
N TRP A 59 -6.76 9.85 10.20
CA TRP A 59 -5.77 9.05 10.90
C TRP A 59 -5.64 9.44 12.36
N ASP A 60 -5.68 8.44 13.24
CA ASP A 60 -5.49 8.60 14.69
C ASP A 60 -4.02 8.41 15.07
N LYS A 61 -3.39 7.42 14.47
CA LYS A 61 -1.99 7.07 14.79
C LYS A 61 -1.21 6.77 13.53
N THR A 62 0.08 7.06 13.57
CA THR A 62 1.00 6.77 12.47
C THR A 62 2.28 6.21 13.05
N HIS A 63 2.73 5.08 12.51
CA HIS A 63 3.99 4.46 12.89
C HIS A 63 4.85 4.22 11.66
N VAL A 64 6.10 4.63 11.72
CA VAL A 64 7.08 4.26 10.69
C VAL A 64 7.67 2.92 11.13
N LEU A 65 7.41 1.87 10.39
CA LEU A 65 7.82 0.52 10.77
C LEU A 65 9.26 0.24 10.39
N ASN A 66 9.68 0.72 9.23
CA ASN A 66 11.07 0.64 8.78
C ASN A 66 11.28 1.62 7.63
N GLY A 67 12.53 1.83 7.26
CA GLY A 67 12.86 2.68 6.14
C GLY A 67 14.28 3.21 6.19
N GLU A 68 14.75 3.65 5.02
CA GLU A 68 15.97 4.41 4.86
C GLU A 68 15.70 5.56 3.91
N VAL A 69 16.18 6.73 4.24
CA VAL A 69 15.91 7.95 3.47
C VAL A 69 16.31 7.76 2.01
N GLY A 70 15.34 7.96 1.12
CA GLY A 70 15.57 7.85 -0.31
C GLY A 70 15.48 6.45 -0.87
N ASP A 71 15.46 5.41 -0.04
CA ASP A 71 15.49 4.03 -0.50
C ASP A 71 14.15 3.32 -0.37
N TYR A 72 13.62 3.26 0.84
CA TYR A 72 12.32 2.62 1.09
C TYR A 72 11.72 3.10 2.39
N VAL A 73 10.41 2.90 2.52
CA VAL A 73 9.70 3.22 3.77
C VAL A 73 8.47 2.34 3.89
N THR A 74 8.15 1.95 5.12
CA THR A 74 6.91 1.25 5.46
C THR A 74 6.23 2.00 6.60
N ILE A 75 4.97 2.37 6.38
CA ILE A 75 4.19 3.16 7.33
C ILE A 75 2.89 2.45 7.64
N ALA A 76 2.51 2.45 8.92
CA ALA A 76 1.21 1.96 9.37
C ALA A 76 0.41 3.12 9.94
N ARG A 77 -0.86 3.21 9.58
CA ARG A 77 -1.76 4.23 10.08
C ARG A 77 -3.06 3.62 10.58
N LYS A 78 -3.54 4.12 11.70
CA LYS A 78 -4.81 3.68 12.31
C LYS A 78 -5.90 4.70 11.98
N GLU A 79 -7.01 4.23 11.48
CA GLU A 79 -8.16 5.09 11.23
C GLU A 79 -8.91 5.37 12.52
N ARG A 80 -9.26 6.63 12.72
CA ARG A 80 -9.88 7.09 13.97
C ARG A 80 -11.24 6.47 14.24
N LYS A 81 -12.10 6.44 13.26
CA LYS A 81 -13.49 6.00 13.45
C LYS A 81 -13.65 4.51 13.61
N THR A 82 -12.92 3.72 12.86
CA THR A 82 -13.13 2.28 12.78
C THR A 82 -12.17 1.49 13.65
N GLY A 83 -11.00 2.04 13.93
CA GLY A 83 -9.92 1.30 14.54
C GLY A 83 -9.20 0.37 13.56
N ASN A 84 -9.52 0.44 12.30
CA ASN A 84 -8.83 -0.31 11.26
C ASN A 84 -7.42 0.23 11.05
N TRP A 85 -6.50 -0.62 10.61
CA TRP A 85 -5.15 -0.23 10.30
C TRP A 85 -4.89 -0.39 8.81
N PHE A 86 -4.00 0.44 8.31
CA PHE A 86 -3.59 0.39 6.91
C PHE A 86 -2.09 0.53 6.85
N VAL A 87 -1.44 -0.35 6.10
CA VAL A 87 0.02 -0.35 5.95
C VAL A 87 0.37 -0.12 4.50
N GLY A 88 1.33 0.75 4.26
CA GLY A 88 1.87 0.97 2.93
C GLY A 88 3.39 0.89 2.96
N GLY A 89 3.96 0.18 2.02
CA GLY A 89 5.41 0.07 1.84
C GLY A 89 5.80 0.35 0.41
N ILE A 90 6.82 1.16 0.24
CA ILE A 90 7.33 1.51 -1.10
C ILE A 90 8.84 1.37 -1.13
N THR A 91 9.36 1.06 -2.31
CA THR A 91 10.80 1.02 -2.55
C THR A 91 11.15 1.85 -3.79
N ASP A 92 12.42 2.17 -3.92
CA ASP A 92 12.96 2.87 -5.09
C ASP A 92 13.10 1.89 -6.27
N GLU A 93 14.03 2.13 -7.17
CA GLU A 93 14.25 1.27 -8.34
C GLU A 93 14.87 -0.09 -8.01
N ASN A 94 15.18 -0.34 -6.75
CA ASN A 94 15.77 -1.61 -6.32
C ASN A 94 14.73 -2.52 -5.70
N ALA A 95 14.71 -3.76 -6.15
CA ALA A 95 13.89 -4.79 -5.52
C ALA A 95 14.44 -5.08 -4.13
N ARG A 96 13.55 -5.40 -3.20
CA ARG A 96 13.97 -5.74 -1.85
C ARG A 96 12.93 -6.56 -1.10
N GLU A 97 13.38 -7.19 -0.03
CA GLU A 97 12.51 -7.91 0.89
C GLU A 97 12.27 -7.04 2.12
N VAL A 98 11.03 -6.93 2.54
CA VAL A 98 10.64 -6.15 3.71
C VAL A 98 9.96 -7.08 4.71
N SER A 99 10.41 -7.05 5.95
CA SER A 99 9.79 -7.80 7.04
C SER A 99 9.05 -6.86 7.96
N ILE A 100 7.83 -7.23 8.32
CA ILE A 100 6.96 -6.44 9.18
C ILE A 100 6.56 -7.31 10.36
N ASN A 101 6.66 -6.78 11.58
CA ASN A 101 5.97 -7.37 12.70
C ASN A 101 4.80 -6.46 13.09
N PHE A 102 3.76 -7.05 13.62
CA PHE A 102 2.54 -6.33 13.93
C PHE A 102 2.42 -5.98 15.41
N ASP A 103 3.54 -5.71 16.06
CA ASP A 103 3.57 -5.35 17.47
C ASP A 103 2.89 -4.03 17.79
N PHE A 104 2.69 -3.20 16.78
CA PHE A 104 1.98 -1.94 16.91
C PHE A 104 0.46 -2.10 17.04
N MET A 105 -0.05 -3.29 16.76
CA MET A 105 -1.49 -3.56 16.78
C MET A 105 -2.03 -3.61 18.20
N ASP A 106 -3.33 -3.46 18.32
CA ASP A 106 -3.99 -3.53 19.62
C ASP A 106 -4.02 -4.96 20.15
N ASP A 107 -3.80 -5.12 21.46
CA ASP A 107 -3.83 -6.42 22.12
C ASP A 107 -5.22 -7.05 22.04
N GLY A 108 -5.23 -8.35 21.80
CA GLY A 108 -6.47 -9.13 21.84
C GLY A 108 -7.42 -8.86 20.68
N VAL A 109 -6.99 -8.13 19.68
CA VAL A 109 -7.80 -7.83 18.50
C VAL A 109 -7.27 -8.61 17.31
N GLU A 110 -8.19 -9.24 16.59
CA GLU A 110 -7.89 -9.93 15.35
C GLU A 110 -8.40 -9.12 14.18
N TYR A 111 -7.63 -9.10 13.10
CA TYR A 111 -7.94 -8.33 11.91
C TYR A 111 -7.99 -9.23 10.69
N GLU A 112 -8.92 -8.94 9.80
CA GLU A 112 -8.91 -9.53 8.47
C GLU A 112 -8.01 -8.67 7.60
N ALA A 113 -6.91 -9.26 7.13
CA ALA A 113 -5.94 -8.53 6.33
C ALA A 113 -6.07 -8.88 4.86
N ALA A 114 -6.11 -7.86 4.03
CA ALA A 114 -5.97 -8.03 2.58
C ALA A 114 -4.63 -7.41 2.19
N ILE A 115 -3.76 -8.21 1.61
CA ILE A 115 -2.41 -7.82 1.24
C ILE A 115 -2.34 -7.67 -0.27
N TYR A 116 -2.04 -6.45 -0.72
CA TYR A 116 -1.89 -6.11 -2.13
C TYR A 116 -0.41 -5.88 -2.38
N LYS A 117 0.23 -6.82 -3.07
CA LYS A 117 1.67 -6.79 -3.25
C LYS A 117 2.07 -7.04 -4.68
N ASP A 118 3.30 -6.67 -5.03
CA ASP A 118 3.85 -6.98 -6.34
C ASP A 118 3.78 -8.47 -6.58
N ALA A 119 3.24 -8.86 -7.73
CA ALA A 119 3.23 -10.25 -8.15
C ALA A 119 4.61 -10.63 -8.68
N GLU A 120 4.86 -11.93 -8.78
CA GLU A 120 6.10 -12.43 -9.38
C GLU A 120 6.25 -11.88 -10.79
N GLY A 121 7.41 -11.34 -11.09
CA GLY A 121 7.68 -10.72 -12.39
C GLY A 121 7.25 -9.28 -12.52
N ALA A 122 6.70 -8.68 -11.46
CA ALA A 122 6.32 -7.27 -11.51
C ALA A 122 7.56 -6.38 -11.70
N HIS A 123 7.39 -5.29 -12.42
CA HIS A 123 8.47 -4.34 -12.68
C HIS A 123 7.85 -3.02 -13.09
N TYR A 124 8.40 -1.92 -12.60
CA TYR A 124 7.80 -0.60 -12.83
C TYR A 124 7.72 -0.20 -14.31
N GLU A 125 8.61 -0.72 -15.16
CA GLU A 125 8.58 -0.42 -16.60
C GLU A 125 7.89 -1.53 -17.40
N ASN A 126 8.29 -2.76 -17.20
CA ASN A 126 7.93 -3.86 -18.07
C ASN A 126 6.62 -4.55 -17.68
N ASN A 127 6.26 -4.50 -16.41
CA ASN A 127 5.09 -5.20 -15.91
C ASN A 127 4.52 -4.53 -14.66
N PRO A 128 4.10 -3.26 -14.78
CA PRO A 128 3.72 -2.47 -13.59
C PRO A 128 2.39 -2.87 -12.96
N THR A 129 1.52 -3.54 -13.72
CA THR A 129 0.19 -3.88 -13.22
C THR A 129 0.10 -5.28 -12.61
N ALA A 130 1.20 -6.01 -12.58
CA ALA A 130 1.23 -7.34 -11.99
C ALA A 130 1.12 -7.22 -10.47
N ILE A 131 -0.02 -7.63 -9.92
CA ILE A 131 -0.32 -7.51 -8.51
C ILE A 131 -0.91 -8.82 -8.00
N SER A 132 -0.58 -9.15 -6.76
CA SER A 132 -1.10 -10.33 -6.07
C SER A 132 -1.89 -9.88 -4.86
N ILE A 133 -3.04 -10.48 -4.63
CA ILE A 133 -3.90 -10.15 -3.49
C ILE A 133 -4.06 -11.41 -2.63
N GLU A 134 -3.79 -11.26 -1.35
CA GLU A 134 -3.82 -12.35 -0.39
C GLU A 134 -4.63 -11.95 0.83
N GLU A 135 -5.46 -12.85 1.32
CA GLU A 135 -6.28 -12.58 2.50
C GLU A 135 -5.88 -13.52 3.62
N ILE A 136 -5.53 -12.97 4.77
CA ILE A 136 -5.15 -13.74 5.95
C ILE A 136 -5.65 -13.03 7.21
N ASN A 137 -5.62 -13.73 8.33
CA ASN A 137 -5.90 -13.13 9.63
C ASN A 137 -4.59 -12.70 10.28
N ILE A 138 -4.58 -11.51 10.84
CA ILE A 138 -3.40 -10.94 11.49
C ILE A 138 -3.78 -10.43 12.88
N SER A 139 -2.89 -10.63 13.83
CA SER A 139 -3.00 -10.10 15.18
C SER A 139 -1.63 -9.58 15.62
N LYS A 140 -1.57 -9.03 16.81
CA LYS A 140 -0.37 -8.36 17.33
C LYS A 140 0.90 -9.21 17.27
N GLY A 141 0.80 -10.51 17.45
CA GLY A 141 1.98 -11.39 17.41
C GLY A 141 2.39 -11.87 16.03
N SER A 142 1.69 -11.46 14.99
CA SER A 142 1.98 -11.91 13.63
C SER A 142 3.19 -11.22 13.03
N ALA A 143 3.80 -11.88 12.04
CA ALA A 143 4.89 -11.31 11.25
C ALA A 143 4.67 -11.66 9.79
N LEU A 144 5.15 -10.81 8.90
CA LEU A 144 4.97 -10.96 7.47
C LEU A 144 6.23 -10.50 6.73
N THR A 145 6.61 -11.23 5.69
CA THR A 145 7.70 -10.85 4.81
C THR A 145 7.13 -10.65 3.41
N VAL A 146 7.45 -9.52 2.79
CA VAL A 146 6.95 -9.15 1.48
C VAL A 146 8.12 -8.88 0.54
N GLN A 147 8.05 -9.42 -0.67
CA GLN A 147 9.02 -9.13 -1.72
C GLN A 147 8.51 -7.96 -2.55
N LEU A 148 9.31 -6.90 -2.65
CA LEU A 148 9.00 -5.73 -3.46
C LEU A 148 9.79 -5.78 -4.75
N ALA A 149 9.10 -5.55 -5.86
CA ALA A 149 9.76 -5.43 -7.16
C ALA A 149 10.49 -4.10 -7.27
N GLU A 150 11.26 -3.92 -8.32
CA GLU A 150 11.87 -2.64 -8.64
C GLU A 150 10.76 -1.62 -8.87
N GLY A 151 10.85 -0.49 -8.19
CA GLY A 151 9.80 0.53 -8.22
C GLY A 151 8.49 0.05 -7.59
N GLY A 152 8.56 -0.97 -6.78
CA GLY A 152 7.39 -1.66 -6.27
C GLY A 152 6.97 -1.27 -4.87
N GLY A 153 6.01 -2.01 -4.35
CA GLY A 153 5.47 -1.77 -3.04
C GLY A 153 4.41 -2.78 -2.65
N PHE A 154 3.77 -2.49 -1.53
CA PHE A 154 2.64 -3.28 -1.05
C PHE A 154 1.73 -2.40 -0.21
N ALA A 155 0.48 -2.80 -0.14
CA ALA A 155 -0.52 -2.15 0.71
C ALA A 155 -1.30 -3.22 1.44
N ILE A 156 -1.63 -2.97 2.70
CA ILE A 156 -2.38 -3.92 3.52
C ILE A 156 -3.53 -3.19 4.18
N SER A 157 -4.75 -3.73 4.03
CA SER A 157 -5.88 -3.29 4.83
C SER A 157 -6.06 -4.29 5.95
N LEU A 158 -6.22 -3.77 7.16
CA LEU A 158 -6.39 -4.57 8.36
C LEU A 158 -7.72 -4.17 8.99
N ILE A 159 -8.75 -4.92 8.66
CA ILE A 159 -10.11 -4.61 9.07
C ILE A 159 -10.40 -5.37 10.37
N LYS A 160 -10.74 -4.62 11.39
CA LYS A 160 -11.01 -5.17 12.72
C LYS A 160 -12.18 -6.15 12.68
N LYS A 161 -11.97 -7.33 13.20
CA LYS A 161 -13.04 -8.33 13.32
C LYS A 161 -13.98 -7.96 14.45
N LYS A 162 -15.24 -8.23 14.20
CA LYS A 162 -16.28 -8.00 15.20
C LYS A 162 -16.33 -9.12 16.23
#